data_207e0f17717b45ba6394af27c4016ddb
#
_entry.id   207e0f17717b45ba6394af27c4016ddb
#
_cell.length_a   1.000
_cell.length_b   1.000
_cell.length_c   1.000
_cell.angle_alpha   90.00
_cell.angle_beta   90.00
_cell.angle_gamma   90.00
#
_symmetry.space_group_name_H-M   'P 1'
#
loop_
_entity.id
_entity.type
_entity.pdbx_description
1 polymer ?
#
loop_
_entity_poly.entity_id
_entity_poly.type
_entity_poly.pdbx_seq_one_letter_code
_entity_poly.pdbx_strand_id
1 'polypeptide(L)'
;MYKIGFIGLGNMGAPLCERLLLKNKVNIFDINKSNLNKMENLGGIVKYELKDICENDFIFLCLPTSEIVEKITIGDNGLINGLKKNVFVIDMTTGEPEVTRKISNILAKKNVNFVDAPVSGGPKGAKEGIIAIMAGCQEIIFQKVKPLLNMISTNVFHAGPTGSGHSLKAGNNLSLIHI
;
A
#
# COMPACT_ATOMS: atom_id res chain seq x y z
N MET A 1 -1.43 12.67 -14.84
CA MET A 1 -1.47 11.20 -14.72
C MET A 1 -0.55 10.84 -13.57
N TYR A 2 -1.01 10.03 -12.62
CA TYR A 2 -0.20 9.63 -11.46
C TYR A 2 0.85 8.61 -11.87
N LYS A 3 2.07 8.72 -11.33
CA LYS A 3 3.09 7.68 -11.43
C LYS A 3 2.91 6.74 -10.23
N ILE A 4 2.46 5.52 -10.50
CA ILE A 4 2.06 4.56 -9.48
C ILE A 4 2.95 3.31 -9.55
N GLY A 5 3.50 2.92 -8.41
CA GLY A 5 4.14 1.63 -8.18
C GLY A 5 3.26 0.75 -7.29
N PHE A 6 3.26 -0.55 -7.50
CA PHE A 6 2.57 -1.52 -6.65
C PHE A 6 3.48 -2.72 -6.36
N ILE A 7 3.67 -3.03 -5.09
CA ILE A 7 4.53 -4.11 -4.61
C ILE A 7 3.69 -5.12 -3.83
N GLY A 8 3.78 -6.40 -4.24
CA GLY A 8 3.04 -7.49 -3.63
C GLY A 8 1.70 -7.76 -4.32
N LEU A 9 1.68 -8.74 -5.21
CA LEU A 9 0.56 -9.12 -6.07
C LEU A 9 -0.05 -10.48 -5.66
N GLY A 10 -0.05 -10.75 -4.37
CA GLY A 10 -0.70 -11.91 -3.78
C GLY A 10 -2.23 -11.82 -3.83
N ASN A 11 -2.91 -12.68 -3.05
CA ASN A 11 -4.37 -12.81 -3.05
C ASN A 11 -5.12 -11.49 -2.79
N MET A 12 -4.54 -10.59 -1.98
CA MET A 12 -5.12 -9.26 -1.71
C MET A 12 -4.56 -8.20 -2.65
N GLY A 13 -3.25 -8.20 -2.89
CA GLY A 13 -2.60 -7.15 -3.68
C GLY A 13 -3.01 -7.14 -5.14
N ALA A 14 -3.19 -8.31 -5.77
CA ALA A 14 -3.61 -8.39 -7.16
C ALA A 14 -4.96 -7.68 -7.41
N PRO A 15 -6.07 -7.99 -6.72
CA PRO A 15 -7.34 -7.30 -6.96
C PRO A 15 -7.29 -5.80 -6.62
N LEU A 16 -6.47 -5.37 -5.64
CA LEU A 16 -6.28 -3.94 -5.35
C LEU A 16 -5.55 -3.23 -6.50
N CYS A 17 -4.49 -3.87 -7.04
CA CYS A 17 -3.74 -3.36 -8.19
C CYS A 17 -4.60 -3.31 -9.45
N GLU A 18 -5.44 -4.33 -9.70
CA GLU A 18 -6.40 -4.36 -10.82
C GLU A 18 -7.30 -3.11 -10.82
N ARG A 19 -7.79 -2.67 -9.66
CA ARG A 19 -8.61 -1.46 -9.54
C ARG A 19 -7.86 -0.20 -9.99
N LEU A 20 -6.57 -0.08 -9.67
CA LEU A 20 -5.74 1.05 -10.10
C LEU A 20 -5.46 1.00 -11.61
N LEU A 21 -5.26 -0.19 -12.17
CA LEU A 21 -5.03 -0.41 -13.61
C LEU A 21 -6.20 0.03 -14.48
N LEU A 22 -7.44 0.04 -13.97
CA LEU A 22 -8.61 0.50 -14.73
C LEU A 22 -8.48 1.94 -15.24
N LYS A 23 -7.68 2.79 -14.57
CA LYS A 23 -7.58 4.22 -14.88
C LYS A 23 -6.14 4.73 -14.99
N ASN A 24 -5.15 3.90 -14.68
CA ASN A 24 -3.75 4.33 -14.60
C ASN A 24 -2.81 3.30 -15.22
N LYS A 25 -1.62 3.76 -15.61
CA LYS A 25 -0.46 2.89 -15.79
C LYS A 25 0.15 2.62 -14.41
N VAL A 26 0.39 1.35 -14.08
CA VAL A 26 0.96 0.93 -12.79
C VAL A 26 2.22 0.12 -13.02
N ASN A 27 3.33 0.57 -12.45
CA ASN A 27 4.56 -0.21 -12.38
C ASN A 27 4.40 -1.27 -11.28
N ILE A 28 4.64 -2.53 -11.60
CA ILE A 28 4.38 -3.65 -10.68
C ILE A 28 5.66 -4.40 -10.33
N PHE A 29 5.76 -4.83 -9.07
CA PHE A 29 6.85 -5.65 -8.57
C PHE A 29 6.33 -6.74 -7.65
N ASP A 30 6.77 -7.96 -7.86
CA ASP A 30 6.53 -9.11 -6.99
C ASP A 30 7.70 -10.09 -7.13
N ILE A 31 8.01 -10.82 -6.07
CA ILE A 31 9.04 -11.89 -6.11
C ILE A 31 8.55 -13.13 -6.88
N ASN A 32 7.23 -13.29 -7.00
CA ASN A 32 6.60 -14.40 -7.70
C ASN A 32 6.32 -14.04 -9.17
N LYS A 33 7.08 -14.65 -10.08
CA LYS A 33 6.94 -14.43 -11.52
C LYS A 33 5.53 -14.76 -12.06
N SER A 34 4.84 -15.75 -11.47
CA SER A 34 3.47 -16.08 -11.89
C SER A 34 2.51 -14.93 -11.61
N ASN A 35 2.67 -14.22 -10.48
CA ASN A 35 1.86 -13.05 -10.16
C ASN A 35 2.15 -11.90 -11.13
N LEU A 36 3.44 -11.66 -11.44
CA LEU A 36 3.85 -10.65 -12.42
C LEU A 36 3.20 -10.90 -13.78
N ASN A 37 3.33 -12.12 -14.31
CA ASN A 37 2.76 -12.49 -15.62
C ASN A 37 1.25 -12.28 -15.68
N LYS A 38 0.51 -12.62 -14.61
CA LYS A 38 -0.93 -12.40 -14.54
C LYS A 38 -1.28 -10.92 -14.62
N MET A 39 -0.57 -10.09 -13.87
CA MET A 39 -0.83 -8.66 -13.81
C MET A 39 -0.34 -7.91 -15.06
N GLU A 40 0.72 -8.39 -15.71
CA GLU A 40 1.20 -7.88 -17.00
C GLU A 40 0.13 -8.05 -18.09
N ASN A 41 -0.53 -9.22 -18.12
CA ASN A 41 -1.66 -9.49 -19.04
C ASN A 41 -2.86 -8.55 -18.82
N LEU A 42 -2.96 -7.92 -17.64
CA LEU A 42 -3.97 -6.93 -17.28
C LEU A 42 -3.49 -5.48 -17.49
N GLY A 43 -2.28 -5.29 -18.06
CA GLY A 43 -1.73 -3.98 -18.39
C GLY A 43 -0.75 -3.42 -17.36
N GLY A 44 -0.34 -4.19 -16.37
CA GLY A 44 0.71 -3.82 -15.44
C GLY A 44 2.07 -3.75 -16.13
N ILE A 45 2.91 -2.79 -15.75
CA ILE A 45 4.26 -2.61 -16.29
C ILE A 45 5.25 -3.27 -15.33
N VAL A 46 5.75 -4.44 -15.70
CA VAL A 46 6.66 -5.23 -14.85
C VAL A 46 7.97 -4.50 -14.61
N LYS A 47 8.37 -4.46 -13.36
CA LYS A 47 9.69 -4.04 -12.88
C LYS A 47 10.38 -5.24 -12.24
N TYR A 48 11.64 -5.46 -12.57
CA TYR A 48 12.40 -6.60 -12.07
C TYR A 48 13.29 -6.26 -10.88
N GLU A 49 13.52 -4.96 -10.65
CA GLU A 49 14.29 -4.48 -9.52
C GLU A 49 13.48 -3.49 -8.68
N LEU A 50 13.62 -3.60 -7.36
CA LEU A 50 12.90 -2.74 -6.41
C LEU A 50 13.22 -1.26 -6.61
N LYS A 51 14.45 -0.94 -7.03
CA LYS A 51 14.88 0.44 -7.31
C LYS A 51 14.05 1.10 -8.43
N ASP A 52 13.56 0.32 -9.40
CA ASP A 52 12.78 0.85 -10.52
C ASP A 52 11.38 1.31 -10.07
N ILE A 53 10.90 0.80 -8.93
CA ILE A 53 9.66 1.25 -8.30
C ILE A 53 9.84 2.62 -7.64
N CYS A 54 11.04 2.99 -7.23
CA CYS A 54 11.32 4.29 -6.60
C CYS A 54 11.09 5.51 -7.50
N GLU A 55 10.98 5.31 -8.81
CA GLU A 55 10.67 6.37 -9.79
C GLU A 55 9.19 6.85 -9.76
N ASN A 56 8.35 6.21 -8.94
CA ASN A 56 6.94 6.52 -8.81
C ASN A 56 6.70 7.55 -7.69
N ASP A 57 5.63 8.34 -7.84
CA ASP A 57 5.22 9.33 -6.84
C ASP A 57 4.38 8.69 -5.72
N PHE A 58 3.65 7.62 -6.06
CA PHE A 58 2.82 6.84 -5.14
C PHE A 58 3.19 5.36 -5.24
N ILE A 59 3.57 4.76 -4.12
CA ILE A 59 3.99 3.35 -4.05
C ILE A 59 3.08 2.62 -3.06
N PHE A 60 2.30 1.68 -3.57
CA PHE A 60 1.44 0.83 -2.78
C PHE A 60 2.17 -0.46 -2.38
N LEU A 61 1.99 -0.88 -1.15
CA LEU A 61 2.49 -2.15 -0.62
C LEU A 61 1.30 -3.01 -0.19
N CYS A 62 1.32 -4.30 -0.54
CA CYS A 62 0.39 -5.27 0.01
C CYS A 62 1.14 -6.59 0.23
N LEU A 63 1.77 -6.71 1.40
CA LEU A 63 2.77 -7.70 1.73
C LEU A 63 2.27 -8.63 2.85
N PRO A 64 2.91 -9.80 3.07
CA PRO A 64 2.45 -10.76 4.07
C PRO A 64 2.52 -10.28 5.52
N THR A 65 3.59 -9.55 5.92
CA THR A 65 3.86 -9.15 7.31
C THR A 65 4.51 -7.77 7.41
N SER A 66 4.40 -7.15 8.59
CA SER A 66 5.09 -5.90 8.93
C SER A 66 6.62 -5.99 8.80
N GLU A 67 7.21 -7.13 9.13
CA GLU A 67 8.66 -7.35 8.99
C GLU A 67 9.10 -7.26 7.53
N ILE A 68 8.30 -7.82 6.62
CA ILE A 68 8.57 -7.72 5.17
C ILE A 68 8.39 -6.28 4.70
N VAL A 69 7.35 -5.57 5.18
CA VAL A 69 7.16 -4.14 4.90
C VAL A 69 8.37 -3.35 5.37
N GLU A 70 8.84 -3.57 6.58
CA GLU A 70 10.02 -2.90 7.13
C GLU A 70 11.27 -3.17 6.26
N LYS A 71 11.53 -4.43 5.94
CA LYS A 71 12.67 -4.81 5.10
C LYS A 71 12.62 -4.17 3.71
N ILE A 72 11.45 -4.16 3.07
CA ILE A 72 11.26 -3.59 1.73
C ILE A 72 11.36 -2.07 1.76
N THR A 73 10.91 -1.41 2.82
CA THR A 73 10.90 0.06 2.90
C THR A 73 12.22 0.64 3.38
N ILE A 74 12.75 0.16 4.51
CA ILE A 74 13.89 0.77 5.22
C ILE A 74 15.08 -0.16 5.43
N GLY A 75 15.03 -1.40 4.92
CA GLY A 75 16.18 -2.33 4.95
C GLY A 75 17.35 -1.86 4.07
N ASP A 76 18.48 -2.55 4.16
CA ASP A 76 19.74 -2.19 3.46
C ASP A 76 19.58 -2.03 1.94
N ASN A 77 18.74 -2.86 1.33
CA ASN A 77 18.39 -2.77 -0.09
C ASN A 77 16.93 -2.29 -0.30
N GLY A 78 16.38 -1.58 0.68
CA GLY A 78 15.00 -1.10 0.68
C GLY A 78 14.78 0.13 -0.19
N LEU A 79 13.50 0.46 -0.39
CA LEU A 79 13.04 1.61 -1.15
C LEU A 79 13.68 2.92 -0.70
N ILE A 80 13.98 3.07 0.60
CA ILE A 80 14.57 4.28 1.19
C ILE A 80 15.83 4.76 0.46
N ASN A 81 16.56 3.86 -0.18
CA ASN A 81 17.80 4.18 -0.88
C ASN A 81 17.59 4.83 -2.25
N GLY A 82 16.41 4.65 -2.85
CA GLY A 82 16.07 5.19 -4.17
C GLY A 82 14.91 6.21 -4.16
N LEU A 83 14.16 6.31 -3.04
CA LEU A 83 13.00 7.20 -2.96
C LEU A 83 13.38 8.67 -3.08
N LYS A 84 12.64 9.41 -3.90
CA LYS A 84 12.69 10.86 -4.03
C LYS A 84 11.91 11.53 -2.88
N LYS A 85 12.17 12.81 -2.66
CA LYS A 85 11.38 13.62 -1.72
C LYS A 85 9.92 13.72 -2.17
N ASN A 86 9.02 13.83 -1.21
CA ASN A 86 7.57 13.98 -1.41
C ASN A 86 6.86 12.76 -2.01
N VAL A 87 7.53 11.60 -2.13
CA VAL A 87 6.88 10.33 -2.48
C VAL A 87 5.96 9.89 -1.36
N PHE A 88 4.87 9.21 -1.73
CA PHE A 88 3.92 8.59 -0.81
C PHE A 88 4.08 7.07 -0.87
N VAL A 89 4.43 6.46 0.25
CA VAL A 89 4.41 5.01 0.43
C VAL A 89 3.15 4.65 1.21
N ILE A 90 2.28 3.86 0.59
CA ILE A 90 0.94 3.51 1.10
C ILE A 90 0.92 2.03 1.41
N ASP A 91 0.92 1.68 2.68
CA ASP A 91 0.95 0.31 3.15
C ASP A 91 -0.47 -0.23 3.39
N MET A 92 -0.91 -1.10 2.50
CA MET A 92 -2.20 -1.79 2.58
C MET A 92 -2.12 -3.17 3.25
N THR A 93 -0.96 -3.52 3.79
CA THR A 93 -0.72 -4.75 4.55
C THR A 93 -1.55 -4.74 5.84
N THR A 94 -1.92 -5.89 6.37
CA THR A 94 -2.36 -5.99 7.76
C THR A 94 -1.10 -5.99 8.63
N GLY A 95 -0.84 -4.87 9.29
CA GLY A 95 0.42 -4.59 9.95
C GLY A 95 0.31 -4.20 11.42
N GLU A 96 1.46 -4.02 12.04
CA GLU A 96 1.62 -3.63 13.44
C GLU A 96 1.82 -2.12 13.57
N PRO A 97 1.01 -1.42 14.40
CA PRO A 97 1.09 0.03 14.54
C PRO A 97 2.46 0.56 14.97
N GLU A 98 3.22 -0.22 15.77
CA GLU A 98 4.56 0.18 16.23
C GLU A 98 5.58 0.15 15.10
N VAL A 99 5.56 -0.91 14.28
CA VAL A 99 6.43 -1.02 13.10
C VAL A 99 6.10 0.08 12.10
N THR A 100 4.82 0.37 11.90
CA THR A 100 4.33 1.47 11.06
C THR A 100 4.92 2.81 11.50
N ARG A 101 4.83 3.16 12.78
CA ARG A 101 5.40 4.41 13.33
C ARG A 101 6.92 4.47 13.17
N LYS A 102 7.62 3.37 13.38
CA LYS A 102 9.07 3.26 13.17
C LYS A 102 9.44 3.58 11.72
N ILE A 103 8.80 2.91 10.76
CA ILE A 103 9.03 3.13 9.32
C ILE A 103 8.75 4.60 8.96
N SER A 104 7.59 5.11 9.37
CA SER A 104 7.18 6.49 9.10
C SER A 104 8.20 7.52 9.60
N ASN A 105 8.70 7.36 10.84
CA ASN A 105 9.68 8.26 11.42
C ASN A 105 11.01 8.25 10.66
N ILE A 106 11.43 7.11 10.15
CA ILE A 106 12.67 6.99 9.37
C ILE A 106 12.49 7.62 7.99
N LEU A 107 11.38 7.33 7.29
CA LEU A 107 11.08 7.88 5.97
C LEU A 107 10.85 9.40 6.00
N ALA A 108 10.26 9.93 7.08
CA ALA A 108 10.05 11.36 7.26
C ALA A 108 11.37 12.16 7.26
N LYS A 109 12.48 11.59 7.78
CA LYS A 109 13.82 12.22 7.72
C LYS A 109 14.31 12.43 6.28
N LYS A 110 13.76 11.70 5.31
CA LYS A 110 14.03 11.87 3.87
C LYS A 110 12.92 12.63 3.14
N ASN A 111 11.98 13.23 3.87
CA ASN A 111 10.80 13.90 3.32
C ASN A 111 9.92 12.95 2.46
N VAL A 112 9.81 11.70 2.86
CA VAL A 112 8.91 10.69 2.26
C VAL A 112 7.72 10.49 3.20
N ASN A 113 6.52 10.46 2.63
CA ASN A 113 5.28 10.29 3.38
C ASN A 113 4.93 8.80 3.48
N PHE A 114 4.66 8.32 4.68
CA PHE A 114 4.19 6.95 4.91
C PHE A 114 2.75 6.98 5.41
N VAL A 115 1.89 6.18 4.78
CA VAL A 115 0.46 6.06 5.09
C VAL A 115 0.16 4.58 5.34
N ASP A 116 -0.33 4.24 6.51
CA ASP A 116 -0.92 2.93 6.75
C ASP A 116 -2.38 2.93 6.30
N ALA A 117 -2.72 2.01 5.41
CA ALA A 117 -4.04 1.93 4.79
C ALA A 117 -4.53 0.48 4.70
N PRO A 118 -4.55 -0.26 5.82
CA PRO A 118 -5.01 -1.64 5.83
C PRO A 118 -6.45 -1.76 5.33
N VAL A 119 -6.76 -2.95 4.82
CA VAL A 119 -8.04 -3.23 4.15
C VAL A 119 -8.87 -4.29 4.89
N SER A 120 -10.18 -4.22 4.76
CA SER A 120 -11.12 -5.21 5.29
C SER A 120 -12.26 -5.48 4.32
N GLY A 121 -12.56 -6.77 4.04
CA GLY A 121 -13.60 -7.20 3.07
C GLY A 121 -13.15 -8.34 2.17
N GLY A 122 -11.91 -8.80 2.30
CA GLY A 122 -11.36 -9.94 1.56
C GLY A 122 -11.17 -9.70 0.05
N PRO A 123 -10.62 -10.69 -0.67
CA PRO A 123 -10.28 -10.54 -2.10
C PRO A 123 -11.50 -10.25 -2.98
N LYS A 124 -12.67 -10.80 -2.66
CA LYS A 124 -13.92 -10.54 -3.40
C LYS A 124 -14.32 -9.08 -3.29
N GLY A 125 -14.36 -8.52 -2.06
CA GLY A 125 -14.68 -7.11 -1.83
C GLY A 125 -13.65 -6.17 -2.48
N ALA A 126 -12.37 -6.56 -2.51
CA ALA A 126 -11.33 -5.81 -3.20
C ALA A 126 -11.59 -5.74 -4.72
N LYS A 127 -11.94 -6.88 -5.34
CA LYS A 127 -12.26 -6.94 -6.77
C LYS A 127 -13.51 -6.13 -7.13
N GLU A 128 -14.51 -6.15 -6.27
CA GLU A 128 -15.76 -5.39 -6.44
C GLU A 128 -15.60 -3.88 -6.13
N GLY A 129 -14.51 -3.49 -5.47
CA GLY A 129 -14.25 -2.08 -5.10
C GLY A 129 -15.08 -1.59 -3.91
N ILE A 130 -15.49 -2.50 -3.03
CA ILE A 130 -16.31 -2.22 -1.83
C ILE A 130 -15.59 -2.53 -0.52
N ILE A 131 -14.30 -2.82 -0.60
CA ILE A 131 -13.46 -3.11 0.57
C ILE A 131 -13.31 -1.86 1.44
N ALA A 132 -13.32 -2.00 2.76
CA ALA A 132 -13.03 -0.88 3.65
C ALA A 132 -11.52 -0.61 3.68
N ILE A 133 -11.11 0.65 3.50
CA ILE A 133 -9.71 1.11 3.59
C ILE A 133 -9.64 2.09 4.77
N MET A 134 -8.77 1.82 5.75
CA MET A 134 -8.61 2.60 6.96
C MET A 134 -7.26 3.33 6.92
N ALA A 135 -7.24 4.59 6.46
CA ALA A 135 -6.00 5.33 6.27
C ALA A 135 -5.56 6.07 7.53
N GLY A 136 -4.35 5.75 8.01
CA GLY A 136 -3.67 6.42 9.12
C GLY A 136 -2.54 7.33 8.61
N CYS A 137 -2.72 8.64 8.74
CA CYS A 137 -1.73 9.67 8.41
C CYS A 137 -2.24 11.04 8.85
N GLN A 138 -1.45 12.10 8.68
CA GLN A 138 -1.92 13.48 8.86
C GLN A 138 -3.02 13.81 7.84
N GLU A 139 -4.00 14.64 8.22
CA GLU A 139 -5.13 15.03 7.37
C GLU A 139 -4.69 15.59 6.00
N ILE A 140 -3.67 16.45 5.98
CA ILE A 140 -3.15 17.03 4.73
C ILE A 140 -2.57 15.97 3.78
N ILE A 141 -2.01 14.89 4.32
CA ILE A 141 -1.52 13.73 3.58
C ILE A 141 -2.69 12.90 3.08
N PHE A 142 -3.70 12.67 3.94
CA PHE A 142 -4.92 11.94 3.58
C PHE A 142 -5.61 12.55 2.36
N GLN A 143 -5.78 13.87 2.33
CA GLN A 143 -6.40 14.56 1.19
C GLN A 143 -5.65 14.33 -0.14
N LYS A 144 -4.32 14.14 -0.08
CA LYS A 144 -3.51 13.86 -1.28
C LYS A 144 -3.63 12.41 -1.77
N VAL A 145 -3.75 11.44 -0.86
CA VAL A 145 -3.84 10.01 -1.22
C VAL A 145 -5.26 9.54 -1.44
N LYS A 146 -6.26 10.19 -0.86
CA LYS A 146 -7.69 9.85 -0.95
C LYS A 146 -8.19 9.64 -2.39
N PRO A 147 -7.82 10.48 -3.38
CA PRO A 147 -8.25 10.26 -4.77
C PRO A 147 -7.79 8.91 -5.34
N LEU A 148 -6.57 8.45 -4.99
CA LEU A 148 -6.07 7.15 -5.43
C LEU A 148 -6.73 6.01 -4.66
N LEU A 149 -6.90 6.15 -3.35
CA LEU A 149 -7.61 5.15 -2.53
C LEU A 149 -9.05 4.98 -3.01
N ASN A 150 -9.72 6.05 -3.43
CA ASN A 150 -11.07 6.01 -4.00
C ASN A 150 -11.13 5.33 -5.39
N MET A 151 -10.01 5.15 -6.09
CA MET A 151 -9.97 4.31 -7.30
C MET A 151 -10.01 2.83 -6.95
N ILE A 152 -9.52 2.47 -5.75
CA ILE A 152 -9.52 1.09 -5.26
C ILE A 152 -10.87 0.74 -4.65
N SER A 153 -11.43 1.61 -3.81
CA SER A 153 -12.71 1.37 -3.13
C SER A 153 -13.51 2.64 -2.88
N THR A 154 -14.83 2.49 -2.82
CA THR A 154 -15.75 3.57 -2.41
C THR A 154 -15.75 3.82 -0.88
N ASN A 155 -15.23 2.87 -0.09
CA ASN A 155 -15.26 2.91 1.38
C ASN A 155 -13.88 3.26 1.95
N VAL A 156 -13.51 4.54 1.91
CA VAL A 156 -12.21 5.03 2.40
C VAL A 156 -12.43 5.94 3.61
N PHE A 157 -11.81 5.58 4.73
CA PHE A 157 -11.93 6.27 6.01
C PHE A 157 -10.58 6.83 6.46
N HIS A 158 -10.56 8.06 6.96
CA HIS A 158 -9.42 8.60 7.70
C HIS A 158 -9.49 8.13 9.15
N ALA A 159 -8.55 7.27 9.54
CA ALA A 159 -8.53 6.64 10.87
C ALA A 159 -7.83 7.50 11.94
N GLY A 160 -7.15 8.58 11.53
CA GLY A 160 -6.36 9.43 12.43
C GLY A 160 -4.87 9.46 12.06
N PRO A 161 -3.96 9.77 12.98
CA PRO A 161 -2.52 9.86 12.71
C PRO A 161 -1.93 8.52 12.30
N THR A 162 -0.67 8.54 11.84
CA THR A 162 0.06 7.32 11.39
C THR A 162 0.03 6.20 12.44
N GLY A 163 -0.32 4.99 12.01
CA GLY A 163 -0.54 3.81 12.83
C GLY A 163 -1.99 3.62 13.27
N SER A 164 -2.86 4.63 13.11
CA SER A 164 -4.29 4.51 13.48
C SER A 164 -5.06 3.56 12.57
N GLY A 165 -4.71 3.47 11.29
CA GLY A 165 -5.28 2.51 10.36
C GLY A 165 -5.05 1.07 10.81
N HIS A 166 -3.79 0.72 11.11
CA HIS A 166 -3.44 -0.61 11.63
C HIS A 166 -4.06 -0.88 13.00
N SER A 167 -4.12 0.12 13.90
CA SER A 167 -4.80 -0.02 15.19
C SER A 167 -6.29 -0.31 15.02
N LEU A 168 -6.96 0.42 14.15
CA LEU A 168 -8.38 0.22 13.85
C LEU A 168 -8.64 -1.15 13.22
N LYS A 169 -7.75 -1.58 12.30
CA LYS A 169 -7.83 -2.91 11.68
C LYS A 169 -7.66 -4.04 12.70
N ALA A 170 -6.73 -3.89 13.66
CA ALA A 170 -6.54 -4.86 14.73
C ALA A 170 -7.82 -5.00 15.59
N GLY A 171 -8.44 -3.88 15.99
CA GLY A 171 -9.70 -3.87 16.73
C GLY A 171 -10.85 -4.52 15.95
N ASN A 172 -10.96 -4.21 14.64
CA ASN A 172 -11.97 -4.83 13.78
C ASN A 172 -11.80 -6.35 13.66
N ASN A 173 -10.57 -6.84 13.55
CA ASN A 173 -10.31 -8.28 13.52
C ASN A 173 -10.67 -8.97 14.83
N LEU A 174 -10.40 -8.34 15.99
CA LEU A 174 -10.78 -8.88 17.30
C LEU A 174 -12.31 -8.99 17.46
N SER A 175 -13.06 -8.02 16.97
CA SER A 175 -14.53 -8.05 17.04
C SER A 175 -15.14 -9.17 16.18
N LEU A 176 -14.49 -9.56 15.09
CA LEU A 176 -14.96 -10.65 14.23
C LEU A 176 -14.67 -12.06 14.79
N ILE A 177 -13.77 -12.18 15.78
CA ILE A 177 -13.46 -13.45 16.44
C ILE A 177 -14.47 -13.76 17.58
N HIS A 178 -15.17 -12.73 18.07
CA HIS A 178 -16.11 -12.85 19.19
C HIS A 178 -17.59 -12.95 18.78
N ILE A 179 -17.87 -13.10 17.49
CA ILE A 179 -19.20 -13.40 16.93
C ILE A 179 -19.20 -14.83 16.40
#